data_8ae226f6521db4ec1658f92360d2e398
#
_entry.id   8ae226f6521db4ec1658f92360d2e398
#
_cell.length_a   1.000
_cell.length_b   1.000
_cell.length_c   1.000
_cell.angle_alpha   90.00
_cell.angle_beta   90.00
_cell.angle_gamma   90.00
#
_symmetry.space_group_name_H-M   'P 1'
#
loop_
_entity.id
_entity.type
_entity.pdbx_description
1 polymer ?
#
loop_
_entity_poly.entity_id
_entity_poly.type
_entity_poly.pdbx_seq_one_letter_code
_entity_poly.pdbx_strand_id
1 'polypeptide(L)'
;MRKFLLKMIWNRRNKVWEILVEQFFIVLVLMLCLGSLFSALKKYNDPGLLNTDNTFVFSCMPVNFNSRASLRESGRITSLVVERLRTNPAIESVTVGSGLAPYMRDGDNYSGDTVRINDKKIMAAIKTVDKYALDVFDIRLEEGEWFTGETKLADGSLPVVVSRQLVDAVGWVDAVGKKFVYRNRELTVIGVVAGVKHAVFEPSSEAILFPFEHLPFMECVAK
;
A
#
# COMPACT_ATOMS: atom_id res chain seq x y z
N MET A 1 35.25 5.97 53.44
CA MET A 1 34.04 6.49 52.78
C MET A 1 33.09 5.40 52.25
N ARG A 2 33.50 4.43 51.39
CA ARG A 2 32.63 3.37 50.85
C ARG A 2 31.82 2.57 51.89
N LYS A 3 32.46 2.14 53.00
CA LYS A 3 31.78 1.36 54.06
C LYS A 3 30.70 2.16 54.81
N PHE A 4 30.89 3.46 54.97
CA PHE A 4 29.90 4.34 55.60
C PHE A 4 28.64 4.53 54.71
N LEU A 5 28.87 4.73 53.41
CA LEU A 5 27.77 4.84 52.43
C LEU A 5 26.94 3.54 52.38
N LEU A 6 27.61 2.38 52.32
CA LEU A 6 26.93 1.09 52.33
C LEU A 6 26.10 0.84 53.58
N LYS A 7 26.61 1.26 54.79
CA LYS A 7 25.91 1.14 56.04
C LYS A 7 24.67 2.09 56.11
N MET A 8 24.81 3.29 55.53
CA MET A 8 23.70 4.25 55.40
C MET A 8 22.59 3.77 54.47
N ILE A 9 22.94 3.18 53.33
CA ILE A 9 22.04 2.54 52.34
C ILE A 9 21.32 1.37 53.00
N TRP A 10 22.04 0.52 53.77
CA TRP A 10 21.48 -0.64 54.47
C TRP A 10 20.45 -0.26 55.53
N ASN A 11 20.70 0.84 56.24
CA ASN A 11 19.79 1.33 57.31
C ASN A 11 18.52 1.98 56.76
N ARG A 12 18.54 2.41 55.46
CA ARG A 12 17.36 3.00 54.77
C ARG A 12 16.90 2.10 53.62
N ARG A 13 17.13 0.81 53.71
CA ARG A 13 16.88 -0.16 52.62
C ARG A 13 15.46 -0.07 52.03
N ASN A 14 14.44 0.19 52.81
CA ASN A 14 13.08 0.28 52.31
C ASN A 14 12.88 1.49 51.37
N LYS A 15 13.41 2.67 51.74
CA LYS A 15 13.36 3.85 50.89
C LYS A 15 14.25 3.69 49.61
N VAL A 16 15.39 2.98 49.73
CA VAL A 16 16.22 2.69 48.58
C VAL A 16 15.49 1.73 47.60
N TRP A 17 14.80 0.74 48.13
CA TRP A 17 13.98 -0.16 47.31
C TRP A 17 12.81 0.57 46.62
N GLU A 18 12.12 1.46 47.28
CA GLU A 18 11.05 2.30 46.68
C GLU A 18 11.60 3.10 45.49
N ILE A 19 12.74 3.78 45.68
CA ILE A 19 13.39 4.56 44.59
C ILE A 19 13.85 3.65 43.44
N LEU A 20 14.41 2.48 43.75
CA LEU A 20 14.86 1.53 42.69
C LEU A 20 13.68 0.99 41.89
N VAL A 21 12.57 0.68 42.53
CA VAL A 21 11.34 0.23 41.90
C VAL A 21 10.78 1.34 41.00
N GLU A 22 10.72 2.56 41.52
CA GLU A 22 10.27 3.72 40.74
C GLU A 22 11.15 3.95 39.51
N GLN A 23 12.48 3.95 39.68
CA GLN A 23 13.41 4.10 38.57
C GLN A 23 13.30 2.96 37.56
N PHE A 24 13.08 1.74 38.02
CA PHE A 24 12.86 0.58 37.14
C PHE A 24 11.63 0.79 36.27
N PHE A 25 10.50 1.24 36.86
CA PHE A 25 9.30 1.50 36.07
C PHE A 25 9.47 2.66 35.08
N ILE A 26 10.14 3.73 35.48
CA ILE A 26 10.46 4.86 34.58
C ILE A 26 11.29 4.36 33.38
N VAL A 27 12.35 3.61 33.63
CA VAL A 27 13.19 3.05 32.56
C VAL A 27 12.39 2.10 31.67
N LEU A 28 11.56 1.25 32.26
CA LEU A 28 10.68 0.34 31.52
C LEU A 28 9.73 1.10 30.58
N VAL A 29 9.06 2.12 31.09
CA VAL A 29 8.16 2.96 30.26
C VAL A 29 8.93 3.67 29.15
N LEU A 30 10.09 4.23 29.47
CA LEU A 30 10.96 4.87 28.46
C LEU A 30 11.37 3.88 27.35
N MET A 31 11.76 2.65 27.71
CA MET A 31 12.11 1.62 26.73
C MET A 31 10.94 1.26 25.83
N LEU A 32 9.73 1.13 26.39
CA LEU A 32 8.50 0.86 25.61
C LEU A 32 8.17 2.02 24.66
N CYS A 33 8.28 3.26 25.14
CA CYS A 33 8.05 4.46 24.31
C CYS A 33 9.08 4.55 23.18
N LEU A 34 10.36 4.37 23.46
CA LEU A 34 11.42 4.39 22.47
C LEU A 34 11.28 3.25 21.46
N GLY A 35 10.93 2.05 21.91
CA GLY A 35 10.65 0.91 21.03
C GLY A 35 9.49 1.16 20.09
N SER A 36 8.41 1.74 20.60
CA SER A 36 7.25 2.12 19.80
C SER A 36 7.59 3.20 18.78
N LEU A 37 8.33 4.23 19.18
CA LEU A 37 8.79 5.30 18.30
C LEU A 37 9.69 4.76 17.19
N PHE A 38 10.67 3.91 17.54
CA PHE A 38 11.56 3.29 16.56
C PHE A 38 10.79 2.41 15.55
N SER A 39 9.83 1.63 16.05
CA SER A 39 8.95 0.82 15.19
C SER A 39 8.13 1.69 14.24
N ALA A 40 7.58 2.81 14.73
CA ALA A 40 6.81 3.75 13.90
C ALA A 40 7.70 4.41 12.83
N LEU A 41 8.91 4.86 13.20
CA LEU A 41 9.87 5.43 12.26
C LEU A 41 10.31 4.43 11.20
N LYS A 42 10.58 3.18 11.60
CA LYS A 42 10.92 2.11 10.66
C LYS A 42 9.80 1.90 9.64
N LYS A 43 8.55 1.82 10.11
CA LYS A 43 7.39 1.66 9.24
C LYS A 43 7.17 2.88 8.34
N TYR A 44 7.38 4.09 8.85
CA TYR A 44 7.26 5.31 8.06
C TYR A 44 8.26 5.34 6.90
N ASN A 45 9.50 4.94 7.14
CA ASN A 45 10.58 4.92 6.13
C ASN A 45 10.58 3.68 5.23
N ASP A 46 9.66 2.73 5.46
CA ASP A 46 9.55 1.54 4.62
C ASP A 46 9.09 1.94 3.21
N PRO A 47 9.67 1.38 2.13
CA PRO A 47 9.29 1.70 0.76
C PRO A 47 7.81 1.39 0.48
N GLY A 48 7.23 2.06 -0.52
CA GLY A 48 5.83 1.87 -0.91
C GLY A 48 4.88 2.92 -0.36
N LEU A 49 5.40 3.95 0.32
CA LEU A 49 4.63 5.15 0.60
C LEU A 49 4.36 5.88 -0.72
N LEU A 50 3.08 6.08 -1.02
CA LEU A 50 2.66 6.81 -2.20
C LEU A 50 2.69 8.31 -1.92
N ASN A 51 3.19 9.09 -2.87
CA ASN A 51 3.16 10.54 -2.76
C ASN A 51 1.72 11.02 -3.00
N THR A 52 1.17 11.73 -2.02
CA THR A 52 -0.17 12.31 -2.09
C THR A 52 -0.15 13.84 -2.00
N ASP A 53 1.02 14.44 -2.11
CA ASP A 53 1.16 15.89 -2.05
C ASP A 53 0.43 16.53 -3.25
N ASN A 54 -0.38 17.55 -2.95
CA ASN A 54 -1.19 18.28 -3.93
C ASN A 54 -2.16 17.40 -4.72
N THR A 55 -2.54 16.23 -4.19
CA THR A 55 -3.50 15.36 -4.83
C THR A 55 -4.90 15.52 -4.22
N PHE A 56 -5.92 15.34 -5.04
CA PHE A 56 -7.29 15.21 -4.57
C PHE A 56 -7.94 13.97 -5.17
N VAL A 57 -8.82 13.35 -4.38
CA VAL A 57 -9.52 12.14 -4.75
C VAL A 57 -10.99 12.45 -4.96
N PHE A 58 -11.56 11.92 -6.03
CA PHE A 58 -12.99 11.95 -6.24
C PHE A 58 -13.47 10.61 -6.80
N SER A 59 -14.71 10.26 -6.52
CA SER A 59 -15.35 9.07 -7.05
C SER A 59 -16.71 9.40 -7.60
N CYS A 60 -17.06 8.78 -8.72
CA CYS A 60 -18.41 8.84 -9.28
C CYS A 60 -19.13 7.55 -8.93
N MET A 61 -20.14 7.64 -8.09
CA MET A 61 -20.95 6.49 -7.71
C MET A 61 -22.24 6.44 -8.54
N PRO A 62 -22.65 5.24 -8.99
CA PRO A 62 -23.94 5.09 -9.66
C PRO A 62 -25.09 5.35 -8.68
N VAL A 63 -26.13 5.98 -9.15
CA VAL A 63 -27.34 6.24 -8.35
C VAL A 63 -28.05 4.94 -7.95
N ASN A 64 -27.93 3.90 -8.78
CA ASN A 64 -28.52 2.60 -8.54
C ASN A 64 -27.58 1.47 -8.96
N PHE A 65 -27.05 0.75 -7.97
CA PHE A 65 -26.10 -0.35 -8.16
C PHE A 65 -26.71 -1.58 -8.83
N ASN A 66 -28.01 -1.78 -8.72
CA ASN A 66 -28.71 -2.92 -9.29
C ASN A 66 -29.08 -2.72 -10.77
N SER A 67 -28.90 -1.53 -11.31
CA SER A 67 -29.19 -1.20 -12.70
C SER A 67 -27.92 -1.19 -13.55
N ARG A 68 -27.85 -2.09 -14.53
CA ARG A 68 -26.77 -2.09 -15.53
C ARG A 68 -26.68 -0.79 -16.31
N ALA A 69 -27.80 -0.13 -16.54
CA ALA A 69 -27.85 1.16 -17.22
C ALA A 69 -27.20 2.25 -16.35
N SER A 70 -27.52 2.29 -15.06
CA SER A 70 -26.89 3.23 -14.11
C SER A 70 -25.39 3.01 -13.97
N LEU A 71 -24.93 1.76 -13.93
CA LEU A 71 -23.52 1.41 -13.89
C LEU A 71 -22.76 1.89 -15.14
N ARG A 72 -23.33 1.67 -16.32
CA ARG A 72 -22.75 2.14 -17.59
C ARG A 72 -22.70 3.65 -17.67
N GLU A 73 -23.75 4.32 -17.25
CA GLU A 73 -23.83 5.78 -17.25
C GLU A 73 -22.82 6.39 -16.27
N SER A 74 -22.68 5.81 -15.08
CA SER A 74 -21.65 6.22 -14.13
C SER A 74 -20.23 6.12 -14.74
N GLY A 75 -19.91 4.97 -15.37
CA GLY A 75 -18.62 4.79 -16.04
C GLY A 75 -18.40 5.80 -17.18
N ARG A 76 -19.44 6.09 -17.97
CA ARG A 76 -19.36 7.09 -19.04
C ARG A 76 -19.11 8.51 -18.50
N ILE A 77 -19.83 8.89 -17.44
CA ILE A 77 -19.66 10.20 -16.80
C ILE A 77 -18.26 10.32 -16.23
N THR A 78 -17.77 9.29 -15.52
CA THR A 78 -16.42 9.30 -14.96
C THR A 78 -15.36 9.45 -16.05
N SER A 79 -15.50 8.72 -17.15
CA SER A 79 -14.55 8.84 -18.28
C SER A 79 -14.52 10.25 -18.86
N LEU A 80 -15.68 10.90 -19.01
CA LEU A 80 -15.78 12.29 -19.49
C LEU A 80 -15.14 13.29 -18.50
N VAL A 81 -15.35 13.09 -17.20
CA VAL A 81 -14.75 13.93 -16.16
C VAL A 81 -13.24 13.80 -16.20
N VAL A 82 -12.73 12.56 -16.25
CA VAL A 82 -11.28 12.28 -16.32
C VAL A 82 -10.65 12.91 -17.56
N GLU A 83 -11.30 12.77 -18.73
CA GLU A 83 -10.83 13.39 -19.97
C GLU A 83 -10.77 14.93 -19.87
N ARG A 84 -11.81 15.53 -19.29
CA ARG A 84 -11.83 16.97 -19.01
C ARG A 84 -10.73 17.41 -18.07
N LEU A 85 -10.47 16.65 -17.03
CA LEU A 85 -9.40 16.95 -16.07
C LEU A 85 -8.02 16.84 -16.72
N ARG A 86 -7.79 15.81 -17.54
CA ARG A 86 -6.53 15.63 -18.29
C ARG A 86 -6.22 16.74 -19.29
N THR A 87 -7.26 17.44 -19.76
CA THR A 87 -7.10 18.59 -20.67
C THR A 87 -6.99 19.92 -19.94
N ASN A 88 -7.16 19.95 -18.62
CA ASN A 88 -7.08 21.17 -17.82
C ASN A 88 -5.61 21.50 -17.52
N PRO A 89 -5.10 22.69 -17.93
CA PRO A 89 -3.70 23.06 -17.70
C PRO A 89 -3.32 23.27 -16.22
N ALA A 90 -4.31 23.37 -15.32
CA ALA A 90 -4.07 23.45 -13.88
C ALA A 90 -3.86 22.10 -13.21
N ILE A 91 -4.02 20.99 -13.95
CA ILE A 91 -3.89 19.61 -13.46
C ILE A 91 -2.70 18.98 -14.17
N GLU A 92 -1.74 18.52 -13.41
CA GLU A 92 -0.52 17.90 -13.92
C GLU A 92 -0.79 16.50 -14.47
N SER A 93 -1.49 15.67 -13.71
CA SER A 93 -1.81 14.29 -14.10
C SER A 93 -3.07 13.79 -13.41
N VAL A 94 -3.77 12.83 -14.03
CA VAL A 94 -4.96 12.19 -13.48
C VAL A 94 -4.88 10.69 -13.69
N THR A 95 -4.98 9.94 -12.61
CA THR A 95 -5.03 8.48 -12.62
C THR A 95 -6.41 7.96 -12.23
N VAL A 96 -6.74 6.79 -12.70
CA VAL A 96 -8.00 6.09 -12.46
C VAL A 96 -7.72 4.66 -12.03
N GLY A 97 -8.50 4.17 -11.09
CA GLY A 97 -8.36 2.80 -10.64
C GLY A 97 -9.42 2.37 -9.64
N SER A 98 -9.20 1.25 -9.02
CA SER A 98 -10.01 0.76 -7.90
C SER A 98 -9.10 0.34 -6.75
N GLY A 99 -9.45 0.74 -5.54
CA GLY A 99 -8.59 0.59 -4.37
C GLY A 99 -7.31 1.41 -4.48
N LEU A 100 -7.36 2.50 -5.26
CA LEU A 100 -6.20 3.31 -5.63
C LEU A 100 -5.91 4.40 -4.62
N ALA A 101 -6.96 5.04 -4.08
CA ALA A 101 -6.80 6.14 -3.14
C ALA A 101 -6.07 5.65 -1.88
N PRO A 102 -4.83 6.10 -1.65
CA PRO A 102 -4.06 5.68 -0.50
C PRO A 102 -4.56 6.38 0.77
N TYR A 103 -4.36 5.71 1.90
CA TYR A 103 -4.52 6.31 3.25
C TYR A 103 -5.95 6.78 3.59
N MET A 104 -6.96 6.37 2.84
CA MET A 104 -8.35 6.65 3.18
C MET A 104 -8.75 5.86 4.43
N ARG A 105 -9.48 6.54 5.33
CA ARG A 105 -9.81 6.04 6.67
C ARG A 105 -10.82 4.88 6.66
N ASP A 106 -11.61 4.77 5.62
CA ASP A 106 -12.64 3.75 5.51
C ASP A 106 -12.04 2.51 4.83
N GLY A 107 -12.18 1.36 5.50
CA GLY A 107 -11.55 0.08 5.13
C GLY A 107 -11.90 -0.49 3.75
N ASP A 108 -12.61 0.26 2.93
CA ASP A 108 -13.03 -0.13 1.57
C ASP A 108 -11.87 -0.15 0.55
N ASN A 109 -10.72 0.43 0.89
CA ASN A 109 -9.55 0.44 0.01
C ASN A 109 -8.66 -0.80 0.13
N TYR A 110 -8.98 -1.72 1.03
CA TYR A 110 -8.29 -2.98 1.19
C TYR A 110 -9.09 -4.13 0.57
N SER A 111 -8.96 -4.33 -0.72
CA SER A 111 -9.39 -5.59 -1.32
C SER A 111 -8.22 -6.57 -1.31
N GLY A 112 -8.10 -7.33 -0.22
CA GLY A 112 -7.18 -8.46 -0.15
C GLY A 112 -7.85 -9.73 -0.65
N ASP A 113 -7.13 -10.54 -1.40
CA ASP A 113 -7.57 -11.87 -1.81
C ASP A 113 -6.43 -12.88 -1.61
N THR A 114 -6.81 -14.14 -1.40
CA THR A 114 -5.83 -15.22 -1.29
C THR A 114 -5.44 -15.69 -2.68
N VAL A 115 -4.20 -15.42 -3.06
CA VAL A 115 -3.61 -15.87 -4.33
C VAL A 115 -2.76 -17.12 -4.08
N ARG A 116 -2.89 -18.11 -4.95
CA ARG A 116 -2.05 -19.31 -4.91
C ARG A 116 -0.98 -19.19 -5.98
N ILE A 117 0.28 -19.15 -5.55
CA ILE A 117 1.45 -19.08 -6.42
C ILE A 117 2.47 -20.14 -5.95
N ASN A 118 2.90 -21.02 -6.82
CA ASN A 118 3.84 -22.12 -6.49
C ASN A 118 3.43 -22.89 -5.23
N ASP A 119 2.15 -23.31 -5.16
CA ASP A 119 1.54 -23.99 -4.01
C ASP A 119 1.50 -23.20 -2.69
N LYS A 120 2.02 -22.00 -2.65
CA LYS A 120 1.88 -21.09 -1.51
C LYS A 120 0.57 -20.30 -1.62
N LYS A 121 -0.13 -20.18 -0.49
CA LYS A 121 -1.29 -19.30 -0.34
C LYS A 121 -0.81 -17.99 0.29
N ILE A 122 -0.94 -16.90 -0.43
CA ILE A 122 -0.49 -15.57 -0.01
C ILE A 122 -1.70 -14.65 -0.04
N MET A 123 -1.91 -13.90 1.04
CA MET A 123 -2.89 -12.82 1.07
C MET A 123 -2.25 -11.62 0.37
N ALA A 124 -2.79 -11.22 -0.76
CA ALA A 124 -2.28 -10.09 -1.51
C ALA A 124 -3.35 -9.00 -1.68
N ALA A 125 -2.95 -7.77 -1.58
CA ALA A 125 -3.78 -6.64 -1.94
C ALA A 125 -3.97 -6.59 -3.45
N ILE A 126 -5.22 -6.50 -3.88
CA ILE A 126 -5.57 -6.42 -5.30
C ILE A 126 -5.97 -4.98 -5.61
N LYS A 127 -5.24 -4.35 -6.50
CA LYS A 127 -5.52 -2.98 -6.95
C LYS A 127 -5.57 -2.93 -8.47
N THR A 128 -6.42 -2.06 -9.01
CA THR A 128 -6.41 -1.75 -10.45
C THR A 128 -5.94 -0.33 -10.65
N VAL A 129 -5.03 -0.14 -11.59
CA VAL A 129 -4.38 1.15 -11.83
C VAL A 129 -4.22 1.38 -13.34
N ASP A 130 -4.24 2.62 -13.76
CA ASP A 130 -3.93 2.97 -15.13
C ASP A 130 -2.43 3.32 -15.32
N LYS A 131 -2.08 3.66 -16.53
CA LYS A 131 -0.68 4.01 -16.87
C LYS A 131 -0.17 5.28 -16.20
N TYR A 132 -1.05 6.16 -15.75
CA TYR A 132 -0.70 7.44 -15.13
C TYR A 132 -0.47 7.35 -13.62
N ALA A 133 -0.84 6.23 -12.99
CA ALA A 133 -0.69 6.05 -11.54
C ALA A 133 0.77 6.14 -11.09
N LEU A 134 1.71 5.73 -11.94
CA LEU A 134 3.13 5.81 -11.66
C LEU A 134 3.56 7.26 -11.40
N ASP A 135 3.14 8.18 -12.28
CA ASP A 135 3.52 9.60 -12.20
C ASP A 135 2.74 10.34 -11.10
N VAL A 136 1.43 10.05 -10.93
CA VAL A 136 0.60 10.71 -9.92
C VAL A 136 1.10 10.43 -8.51
N PHE A 137 1.51 9.19 -8.23
CA PHE A 137 1.91 8.76 -6.91
C PHE A 137 3.42 8.62 -6.71
N ASP A 138 4.23 8.97 -7.69
CA ASP A 138 5.68 8.78 -7.69
C ASP A 138 6.07 7.33 -7.32
N ILE A 139 5.37 6.34 -7.90
CA ILE A 139 5.57 4.93 -7.60
C ILE A 139 6.98 4.51 -8.04
N ARG A 140 7.75 3.97 -7.11
CA ARG A 140 9.09 3.47 -7.41
C ARG A 140 9.02 2.10 -8.04
N LEU A 141 9.25 2.05 -9.36
CA LEU A 141 9.48 0.82 -10.10
C LEU A 141 10.93 0.34 -9.86
N GLU A 142 11.12 -0.90 -9.44
CA GLU A 142 12.44 -1.48 -9.19
C GLU A 142 12.94 -2.33 -10.34
N GLU A 143 12.03 -3.09 -10.99
CA GLU A 143 12.37 -3.99 -12.07
C GLU A 143 11.26 -3.98 -13.14
N GLY A 144 11.63 -4.21 -14.40
CA GLY A 144 10.68 -4.37 -15.50
C GLY A 144 10.06 -3.07 -15.99
N GLU A 145 8.80 -3.13 -16.40
CA GLU A 145 8.09 -2.05 -17.05
C GLU A 145 6.74 -1.77 -16.35
N TRP A 146 6.25 -0.55 -16.51
CA TRP A 146 4.92 -0.15 -16.09
C TRP A 146 3.90 -0.37 -17.22
N PHE A 147 2.61 -0.25 -16.91
CA PHE A 147 1.53 -0.39 -17.87
C PHE A 147 1.61 0.65 -19.01
N THR A 148 1.51 0.19 -20.25
CA THR A 148 1.46 1.05 -21.44
C THR A 148 0.02 1.42 -21.85
N GLY A 149 -0.97 0.78 -21.23
CA GLY A 149 -2.39 0.92 -21.53
C GLY A 149 -2.97 -0.32 -22.23
N GLU A 150 -2.14 -1.27 -22.60
CA GLU A 150 -2.60 -2.57 -23.08
C GLU A 150 -3.09 -3.43 -21.92
N THR A 151 -4.25 -4.05 -22.08
CA THR A 151 -4.84 -4.93 -21.06
C THR A 151 -4.44 -6.39 -21.26
N LYS A 152 -3.81 -6.74 -22.37
CA LYS A 152 -3.34 -8.09 -22.66
C LYS A 152 -2.01 -8.06 -23.40
N LEU A 153 -1.15 -9.01 -23.08
CA LEU A 153 0.08 -9.25 -23.80
C LEU A 153 -0.16 -10.05 -25.09
N ALA A 154 0.84 -10.13 -25.96
CA ALA A 154 0.76 -10.83 -27.24
C ALA A 154 0.40 -12.34 -27.10
N ASP A 155 0.74 -12.96 -25.97
CA ASP A 155 0.40 -14.35 -25.64
C ASP A 155 -1.01 -14.51 -25.04
N GLY A 156 -1.77 -13.41 -24.87
CA GLY A 156 -3.12 -13.38 -24.32
C GLY A 156 -3.18 -13.32 -22.81
N SER A 157 -2.05 -13.39 -22.09
CA SER A 157 -2.00 -13.24 -20.65
C SER A 157 -2.22 -11.77 -20.22
N LEU A 158 -2.64 -11.57 -18.97
CA LEU A 158 -2.83 -10.24 -18.41
C LEU A 158 -1.51 -9.75 -17.81
N PRO A 159 -1.01 -8.56 -18.19
CA PRO A 159 0.13 -7.95 -17.52
C PRO A 159 -0.23 -7.56 -16.09
N VAL A 160 0.66 -7.84 -15.16
CA VAL A 160 0.54 -7.39 -13.77
C VAL A 160 1.85 -6.84 -13.25
N VAL A 161 1.75 -5.86 -12.35
CA VAL A 161 2.89 -5.36 -11.59
C VAL A 161 2.71 -5.84 -10.15
N VAL A 162 3.79 -6.31 -9.54
CA VAL A 162 3.76 -6.89 -8.19
C VAL A 162 4.64 -6.13 -7.22
N SER A 163 4.33 -6.19 -5.93
CA SER A 163 5.20 -5.60 -4.92
C SER A 163 6.41 -6.49 -4.61
N ARG A 164 7.51 -5.89 -4.16
CA ARG A 164 8.71 -6.63 -3.70
C ARG A 164 8.35 -7.63 -2.61
N GLN A 165 7.45 -7.28 -1.70
CA GLN A 165 6.98 -8.17 -0.63
C GLN A 165 6.34 -9.45 -1.18
N LEU A 166 5.58 -9.35 -2.28
CA LEU A 166 5.02 -10.55 -2.93
C LEU A 166 6.12 -11.40 -3.57
N VAL A 167 7.09 -10.78 -4.22
CA VAL A 167 8.25 -11.47 -4.81
C VAL A 167 9.00 -12.27 -3.75
N ASP A 168 9.28 -11.65 -2.60
CA ASP A 168 9.98 -12.26 -1.48
C ASP A 168 9.16 -13.38 -0.83
N ALA A 169 7.85 -13.21 -0.65
CA ALA A 169 6.94 -14.20 -0.09
C ALA A 169 6.84 -15.46 -0.97
N VAL A 170 6.81 -15.28 -2.28
CA VAL A 170 6.84 -16.39 -3.25
C VAL A 170 8.23 -17.04 -3.30
N GLY A 171 9.29 -16.26 -3.13
CA GLY A 171 10.68 -16.68 -3.26
C GLY A 171 11.20 -16.64 -4.68
N TRP A 172 10.74 -15.68 -5.49
CA TRP A 172 11.28 -15.47 -6.82
C TRP A 172 12.61 -14.71 -6.76
N VAL A 173 13.58 -15.15 -7.55
CA VAL A 173 14.84 -14.41 -7.75
C VAL A 173 14.66 -13.39 -8.87
N ASP A 174 14.10 -13.82 -10.01
CA ASP A 174 13.71 -12.98 -11.12
C ASP A 174 12.19 -13.04 -11.25
N ALA A 175 11.50 -11.95 -10.98
CA ALA A 175 10.04 -11.93 -10.99
C ALA A 175 9.46 -11.59 -12.36
N VAL A 176 10.13 -10.71 -13.14
CA VAL A 176 9.66 -10.27 -14.45
C VAL A 176 9.60 -11.45 -15.43
N GLY A 177 8.49 -11.57 -16.14
CA GLY A 177 8.21 -12.68 -17.05
C GLY A 177 7.65 -13.93 -16.38
N LYS A 178 7.60 -14.02 -15.03
CA LYS A 178 6.95 -15.14 -14.34
C LYS A 178 5.45 -15.11 -14.58
N LYS A 179 4.88 -16.32 -14.71
CA LYS A 179 3.46 -16.52 -14.92
C LYS A 179 2.82 -17.24 -13.74
N PHE A 180 1.59 -16.88 -13.44
CA PHE A 180 0.76 -17.57 -12.45
C PHE A 180 -0.72 -17.40 -12.80
N VAL A 181 -1.57 -18.23 -12.18
CA VAL A 181 -3.00 -18.21 -12.45
C VAL A 181 -3.75 -17.60 -11.26
N TYR A 182 -4.60 -16.63 -11.53
CA TYR A 182 -5.50 -16.04 -10.56
C TYR A 182 -6.91 -15.93 -11.15
N ARG A 183 -7.93 -16.44 -10.44
CA ARG A 183 -9.33 -16.45 -10.88
C ARG A 183 -9.52 -16.96 -12.34
N ASN A 184 -8.86 -18.06 -12.68
CA ASN A 184 -8.86 -18.67 -14.02
C ASN A 184 -8.29 -17.78 -15.14
N ARG A 185 -7.50 -16.77 -14.82
CA ARG A 185 -6.78 -15.95 -15.79
C ARG A 185 -5.28 -16.15 -15.61
N GLU A 186 -4.57 -16.31 -16.72
CA GLU A 186 -3.11 -16.33 -16.70
C GLU A 186 -2.58 -14.92 -16.59
N LEU A 187 -1.72 -14.69 -15.61
CA LEU A 187 -1.09 -13.42 -15.33
C LEU A 187 0.40 -13.52 -15.64
N THR A 188 0.96 -12.48 -16.21
CA THR A 188 2.41 -12.36 -16.44
C THR A 188 2.92 -11.12 -15.71
N VAL A 189 3.92 -11.30 -14.87
CA VAL A 189 4.58 -10.19 -14.17
C VAL A 189 5.40 -9.38 -15.19
N ILE A 190 5.07 -8.10 -15.35
CA ILE A 190 5.79 -7.18 -16.22
C ILE A 190 6.71 -6.25 -15.46
N GLY A 191 6.44 -6.01 -14.18
CA GLY A 191 7.26 -5.13 -13.35
C GLY A 191 7.11 -5.41 -11.86
N VAL A 192 8.07 -4.89 -11.10
CA VAL A 192 8.12 -4.98 -9.64
C VAL A 192 8.24 -3.58 -9.05
N VAL A 193 7.36 -3.24 -8.12
CA VAL A 193 7.42 -1.99 -7.35
C VAL A 193 8.02 -2.22 -5.98
N ALA A 194 8.66 -1.20 -5.42
CA ALA A 194 9.33 -1.26 -4.12
C ALA A 194 8.40 -1.67 -2.97
N GLY A 195 7.13 -1.37 -3.09
CA GLY A 195 6.10 -1.75 -2.13
C GLY A 195 4.79 -1.00 -2.36
N VAL A 196 3.76 -1.42 -1.66
CA VAL A 196 2.46 -0.75 -1.62
C VAL A 196 1.98 -0.71 -0.18
N LYS A 197 1.75 0.48 0.35
CA LYS A 197 1.21 0.68 1.70
C LYS A 197 -0.27 1.03 1.64
N HIS A 198 -1.03 0.52 2.62
CA HIS A 198 -2.43 0.89 2.82
C HIS A 198 -2.57 2.05 3.79
N ALA A 199 -1.69 2.10 4.79
CA ALA A 199 -1.63 3.20 5.75
C ALA A 199 -0.17 3.61 5.99
N VAL A 200 0.04 4.88 6.37
CA VAL A 200 1.37 5.48 6.54
C VAL A 200 2.25 4.71 7.53
N PHE A 201 1.65 4.21 8.62
CA PHE A 201 2.38 3.48 9.67
C PHE A 201 2.25 1.96 9.58
N GLU A 202 1.73 1.44 8.47
CA GLU A 202 1.74 0.02 8.18
C GLU A 202 2.96 -0.34 7.34
N PRO A 203 3.46 -1.58 7.43
CA PRO A 203 4.49 -2.05 6.51
C PRO A 203 3.91 -2.18 5.10
N SER A 204 4.77 -2.16 4.10
CA SER A 204 4.39 -2.53 2.74
C SER A 204 3.88 -3.97 2.72
N SER A 205 2.84 -4.20 1.97
CA SER A 205 2.17 -5.49 1.87
C SER A 205 2.41 -6.17 0.52
N GLU A 206 2.14 -7.46 0.48
CA GLU A 206 2.05 -8.20 -0.77
C GLU A 206 0.93 -7.59 -1.61
N ALA A 207 1.24 -7.14 -2.81
CA ALA A 207 0.26 -6.49 -3.69
C ALA A 207 0.40 -6.95 -5.14
N ILE A 208 -0.74 -7.00 -5.84
CA ILE A 208 -0.83 -7.23 -7.27
C ILE A 208 -1.61 -6.06 -7.86
N LEU A 209 -0.97 -5.34 -8.74
CA LEU A 209 -1.54 -4.25 -9.50
C LEU A 209 -1.97 -4.78 -10.87
N PHE A 210 -3.22 -4.57 -11.22
CA PHE A 210 -3.79 -4.94 -12.51
C PHE A 210 -3.93 -3.71 -13.39
N PRO A 211 -3.82 -3.85 -14.71
CA PRO A 211 -4.15 -2.76 -15.61
C PRO A 211 -5.63 -2.43 -15.47
N PHE A 212 -5.91 -1.14 -15.52
CA PHE A 212 -7.26 -0.64 -15.41
C PHE A 212 -8.12 -1.13 -16.59
N GLU A 213 -9.18 -1.87 -16.29
CA GLU A 213 -10.31 -2.12 -17.19
C GLU A 213 -11.47 -1.22 -16.74
N HIS A 214 -12.27 -0.71 -17.68
CA HIS A 214 -13.42 0.13 -17.37
C HIS A 214 -14.34 -0.54 -16.34
N LEU A 215 -14.26 -0.11 -15.10
CA LEU A 215 -15.11 -0.57 -14.01
C LEU A 215 -16.22 0.45 -13.73
N PRO A 216 -17.40 0.00 -13.30
CA PRO A 216 -18.50 0.91 -12.94
C PRO A 216 -18.20 1.78 -11.72
N PHE A 217 -17.19 1.42 -10.92
CA PHE A 217 -16.70 2.15 -9.76
C PHE A 217 -15.25 2.53 -10.01
N MET A 218 -14.98 3.80 -10.05
CA MET A 218 -13.66 4.33 -10.27
C MET A 218 -13.35 5.36 -9.22
N GLU A 219 -12.18 5.21 -8.62
CA GLU A 219 -11.52 6.27 -7.88
C GLU A 219 -10.65 7.02 -8.87
N CYS A 220 -10.73 8.33 -8.83
CA CYS A 220 -9.91 9.21 -9.64
C CYS A 220 -9.05 10.03 -8.70
N VAL A 221 -7.75 10.09 -8.97
CA VAL A 221 -6.81 10.92 -8.23
C VAL A 221 -6.16 11.88 -9.21
N ALA A 222 -6.23 13.14 -8.89
CA ALA A 222 -5.62 14.21 -9.69
C ALA A 222 -4.56 14.94 -8.87
N LYS A 223 -3.46 15.32 -9.54
CA LYS A 223 -2.32 16.05 -9.00
C LYS A 223 -2.20 17.40 -9.69
#